data_1d2f483fd4dd7afd92dd056fd816abe9
#
_entry.id   1d2f483fd4dd7afd92dd056fd816abe9
#
_cell.length_a   1.000
_cell.length_b   1.000
_cell.length_c   1.000
_cell.angle_alpha   90.00
_cell.angle_beta   90.00
_cell.angle_gamma   90.00
#
_symmetry.space_group_name_H-M   'P 1'
#
loop_
_entity.id
_entity.type
_entity.pdbx_description
1 polymer ?
#
loop_
_entity_poly.entity_id
_entity_poly.type
_entity_poly.pdbx_seq_one_letter_code
_entity_poly.pdbx_strand_id
1 'polypeptide(L)'
;MRYPTVLFDLDHTLLDSDASLQLALAATLDDAGVADPDTHYPTFDDLNRALWKQVEAGTMTPPEVHIERFRQLVSVLALDVDPAGLADFYGVSLGTHGDLYPGARNLLDRLAETGATMAMVTNGLSEVQRARIERLDLDRYFSAVIISAEVGTAKPGGAIFDLTFDALGGPDPAGAVMIGDNLPSDIKGGIDYGIATCWYNPHRKAAPPELTPSHTVEDLAAIHAVVTG
;
A
#
# COMPACT_ATOMS: atom_id res chain seq x y z
N MET A 1 17.00 -20.44 4.14
CA MET A 1 16.01 -19.38 3.87
C MET A 1 15.26 -19.76 2.60
N ARG A 2 13.94 -19.83 2.71
CA ARG A 2 13.08 -20.25 1.59
C ARG A 2 12.95 -19.18 0.52
N TYR A 3 12.78 -17.93 0.94
CA TYR A 3 12.67 -16.78 0.04
C TYR A 3 13.76 -15.75 0.37
N PRO A 4 14.90 -15.74 -0.33
CA PRO A 4 15.94 -14.75 -0.12
C PRO A 4 15.57 -13.34 -0.59
N THR A 5 14.56 -13.21 -1.47
CA THR A 5 14.04 -11.93 -1.95
C THR A 5 12.60 -11.74 -1.49
N VAL A 6 12.35 -10.65 -0.77
CA VAL A 6 11.04 -10.37 -0.16
C VAL A 6 10.55 -9.01 -0.62
N LEU A 7 9.42 -9.00 -1.32
CA LEU A 7 8.74 -7.79 -1.75
C LEU A 7 7.60 -7.50 -0.77
N PHE A 8 7.56 -6.30 -0.23
CA PHE A 8 6.50 -5.86 0.69
C PHE A 8 5.64 -4.79 0.05
N ASP A 9 4.34 -4.91 0.19
CA ASP A 9 3.43 -3.79 0.12
C ASP A 9 3.52 -2.96 1.41
N LEU A 10 3.05 -1.69 1.37
CA LEU A 10 3.07 -0.78 2.51
C LEU A 10 1.70 -0.65 3.17
N ASP A 11 0.70 -0.16 2.41
CA ASP A 11 -0.62 0.20 2.93
C ASP A 11 -1.43 -1.04 3.34
N HIS A 12 -2.03 -1.05 4.53
CA HIS A 12 -2.74 -2.19 5.11
C HIS A 12 -1.90 -3.48 5.30
N THR A 13 -0.61 -3.43 4.97
CA THR A 13 0.33 -4.55 5.16
C THR A 13 1.31 -4.26 6.29
N LEU A 14 2.10 -3.22 6.18
CA LEU A 14 3.02 -2.75 7.24
C LEU A 14 2.45 -1.54 7.99
N LEU A 15 1.72 -0.67 7.29
CA LEU A 15 1.13 0.57 7.78
C LEU A 15 -0.36 0.37 8.07
N ASP A 16 -0.82 0.87 9.25
CA ASP A 16 -2.26 1.01 9.55
C ASP A 16 -2.85 2.17 8.74
N SER A 17 -3.22 1.85 7.51
CA SER A 17 -3.70 2.86 6.57
C SER A 17 -5.10 3.34 6.88
N ASP A 18 -5.98 2.51 7.47
CA ASP A 18 -7.33 2.94 7.83
C ASP A 18 -7.29 4.09 8.86
N ALA A 19 -6.48 3.93 9.92
CA ALA A 19 -6.28 4.99 10.90
C ALA A 19 -5.64 6.25 10.28
N SER A 20 -4.65 6.07 9.39
CA SER A 20 -4.00 7.16 8.68
C SER A 20 -4.97 7.95 7.80
N LEU A 21 -5.79 7.26 7.00
CA LEU A 21 -6.79 7.86 6.11
C LEU A 21 -7.82 8.67 6.90
N GLN A 22 -8.33 8.11 7.99
CA GLN A 22 -9.34 8.76 8.84
C GLN A 22 -8.80 10.04 9.47
N LEU A 23 -7.62 9.96 10.09
CA LEU A 23 -6.99 11.12 10.73
C LEU A 23 -6.67 12.24 9.72
N ALA A 24 -6.15 11.86 8.56
CA ALA A 24 -5.81 12.83 7.52
C ALA A 24 -7.07 13.51 6.95
N LEU A 25 -8.16 12.75 6.74
CA LEU A 25 -9.43 13.32 6.28
C LEU A 25 -10.01 14.28 7.31
N ALA A 26 -10.05 13.87 8.59
CA ALA A 26 -10.58 14.72 9.66
C ALA A 26 -9.81 16.04 9.74
N ALA A 27 -8.49 16.01 9.71
CA ALA A 27 -7.67 17.22 9.70
C ALA A 27 -7.92 18.10 8.46
N THR A 28 -8.12 17.47 7.29
CA THR A 28 -8.38 18.20 6.03
C THR A 28 -9.73 18.91 6.04
N LEU A 29 -10.76 18.24 6.51
CA LEU A 29 -12.11 18.81 6.56
C LEU A 29 -12.25 19.85 7.67
N ASP A 30 -11.54 19.67 8.80
CA ASP A 30 -11.48 20.65 9.89
C ASP A 30 -10.80 21.95 9.42
N ASP A 31 -9.66 21.86 8.73
CA ASP A 31 -8.97 23.01 8.13
C ASP A 31 -9.86 23.78 7.15
N ALA A 32 -10.69 23.06 6.40
CA ALA A 32 -11.66 23.64 5.46
C ALA A 32 -12.94 24.16 6.15
N GLY A 33 -13.05 24.08 7.48
CA GLY A 33 -14.22 24.55 8.24
C GLY A 33 -15.48 23.69 8.05
N VAL A 34 -15.33 22.43 7.64
CA VAL A 34 -16.45 21.48 7.50
C VAL A 34 -16.84 20.97 8.87
N ALA A 35 -18.13 21.07 9.19
CA ALA A 35 -18.67 20.58 10.47
C ALA A 35 -18.58 19.07 10.57
N ASP A 36 -18.34 18.56 11.78
CA ASP A 36 -18.34 17.14 12.11
C ASP A 36 -17.47 16.27 11.15
N PRO A 37 -16.18 16.61 10.94
CA PRO A 37 -15.33 16.01 9.91
C PRO A 37 -15.25 14.48 9.95
N ASP A 38 -15.25 13.89 11.15
CA ASP A 38 -15.17 12.43 11.34
C ASP A 38 -16.38 11.67 10.76
N THR A 39 -17.54 12.32 10.67
CA THR A 39 -18.78 11.68 10.16
C THR A 39 -18.71 11.41 8.65
N HIS A 40 -17.80 12.05 7.93
CA HIS A 40 -17.67 11.95 6.49
C HIS A 40 -16.72 10.83 6.02
N TYR A 41 -15.99 10.20 6.96
CA TYR A 41 -15.05 9.15 6.62
C TYR A 41 -15.67 7.95 5.88
N PRO A 42 -16.82 7.40 6.26
CA PRO A 42 -17.42 6.29 5.51
C PRO A 42 -17.69 6.62 4.04
N THR A 43 -18.23 7.82 3.77
CA THR A 43 -18.48 8.29 2.40
C THR A 43 -17.18 8.43 1.62
N PHE A 44 -16.15 9.04 2.24
CA PHE A 44 -14.85 9.20 1.62
C PHE A 44 -14.18 7.85 1.33
N ASP A 45 -14.23 6.90 2.27
CA ASP A 45 -13.63 5.59 2.12
C ASP A 45 -14.25 4.80 0.96
N ASP A 46 -15.58 4.83 0.82
CA ASP A 46 -16.28 4.19 -0.29
C ASP A 46 -15.84 4.78 -1.65
N LEU A 47 -15.75 6.12 -1.75
CA LEU A 47 -15.27 6.81 -2.94
C LEU A 47 -13.81 6.47 -3.24
N ASN A 48 -12.95 6.54 -2.24
CA ASN A 48 -11.53 6.26 -2.35
C ASN A 48 -11.28 4.82 -2.81
N ARG A 49 -11.94 3.84 -2.21
CA ARG A 49 -11.85 2.43 -2.62
C ARG A 49 -12.33 2.20 -4.05
N ALA A 50 -13.40 2.88 -4.48
CA ALA A 50 -13.89 2.77 -5.85
C ALA A 50 -12.90 3.30 -6.89
N LEU A 51 -12.17 4.37 -6.57
CA LEU A 51 -11.14 4.93 -7.44
C LEU A 51 -9.89 4.05 -7.50
N TRP A 52 -9.44 3.52 -6.35
CA TRP A 52 -8.29 2.61 -6.33
C TRP A 52 -8.55 1.32 -7.12
N LYS A 53 -9.78 0.80 -7.13
CA LYS A 53 -10.16 -0.32 -8.01
C LYS A 53 -9.97 0.00 -9.51
N GLN A 54 -10.13 1.27 -9.91
CA GLN A 54 -9.86 1.68 -11.28
C GLN A 54 -8.35 1.71 -11.58
N VAL A 55 -7.51 2.06 -10.59
CA VAL A 55 -6.05 1.94 -10.73
C VAL A 55 -5.64 0.47 -10.91
N GLU A 56 -6.17 -0.44 -10.10
CA GLU A 56 -5.94 -1.88 -10.22
C GLU A 56 -6.40 -2.44 -11.59
N ALA A 57 -7.48 -1.89 -12.14
CA ALA A 57 -7.98 -2.23 -13.46
C ALA A 57 -7.20 -1.56 -14.62
N GLY A 58 -6.24 -0.67 -14.32
CA GLY A 58 -5.47 0.07 -15.33
C GLY A 58 -6.25 1.15 -16.07
N THR A 59 -7.42 1.59 -15.55
CA THR A 59 -8.28 2.60 -16.17
C THR A 59 -8.11 3.99 -15.55
N MET A 60 -7.33 4.09 -14.47
CA MET A 60 -6.99 5.34 -13.78
C MET A 60 -5.55 5.26 -13.27
N THR A 61 -4.91 6.40 -13.10
CA THR A 61 -3.57 6.50 -12.51
C THR A 61 -3.63 7.01 -11.06
N PRO A 62 -2.65 6.69 -10.19
CA PRO A 62 -2.61 7.22 -8.82
C PRO A 62 -2.71 8.76 -8.72
N PRO A 63 -2.05 9.57 -9.58
CA PRO A 63 -2.24 11.03 -9.57
C PRO A 63 -3.66 11.48 -9.87
N GLU A 64 -4.41 10.76 -10.72
CA GLU A 64 -5.81 11.10 -10.98
C GLU A 64 -6.70 10.85 -9.76
N VAL A 65 -6.42 9.81 -8.97
CA VAL A 65 -7.13 9.55 -7.70
C VAL A 65 -6.98 10.72 -6.74
N HIS A 66 -5.81 11.36 -6.71
CA HIS A 66 -5.48 12.45 -5.78
C HIS A 66 -6.56 13.54 -5.75
N ILE A 67 -6.96 14.03 -6.90
CA ILE A 67 -7.95 15.11 -6.98
C ILE A 67 -9.39 14.59 -7.14
N GLU A 68 -9.58 13.49 -7.85
CA GLU A 68 -10.92 13.00 -8.21
C GLU A 68 -11.72 12.58 -6.97
N ARG A 69 -11.10 11.97 -5.96
CA ARG A 69 -11.77 11.62 -4.70
C ARG A 69 -12.36 12.84 -3.98
N PHE A 70 -11.68 14.00 -4.05
CA PHE A 70 -12.20 15.24 -3.43
C PHE A 70 -13.23 15.93 -4.31
N ARG A 71 -13.13 15.86 -5.63
CA ARG A 71 -14.20 16.31 -6.53
C ARG A 71 -15.51 15.58 -6.24
N GLN A 72 -15.43 14.25 -6.09
CA GLN A 72 -16.59 13.45 -5.76
C GLN A 72 -17.09 13.72 -4.34
N LEU A 73 -16.21 13.81 -3.35
CA LEU A 73 -16.58 14.12 -1.97
C LEU A 73 -17.29 15.47 -1.85
N VAL A 74 -16.72 16.53 -2.42
CA VAL A 74 -17.30 17.89 -2.44
C VAL A 74 -18.68 17.86 -3.09
N SER A 75 -18.83 17.13 -4.21
CA SER A 75 -20.12 16.99 -4.91
C SER A 75 -21.17 16.24 -4.05
N VAL A 76 -20.79 15.12 -3.45
CA VAL A 76 -21.71 14.30 -2.64
C VAL A 76 -22.17 15.02 -1.37
N LEU A 77 -21.25 15.75 -0.72
CA LEU A 77 -21.52 16.50 0.51
C LEU A 77 -22.06 17.91 0.25
N ALA A 78 -22.17 18.33 -1.02
CA ALA A 78 -22.57 19.68 -1.42
C ALA A 78 -21.75 20.78 -0.70
N LEU A 79 -20.44 20.58 -0.58
CA LEU A 79 -19.55 21.54 0.05
C LEU A 79 -19.22 22.70 -0.91
N ASP A 80 -19.05 23.89 -0.37
CA ASP A 80 -18.59 25.08 -1.12
C ASP A 80 -17.10 25.32 -0.82
N VAL A 81 -16.25 24.37 -1.26
CA VAL A 81 -14.79 24.37 -1.05
C VAL A 81 -14.08 23.91 -2.31
N ASP A 82 -12.84 24.34 -2.50
CA ASP A 82 -12.02 23.91 -3.63
C ASP A 82 -11.51 22.47 -3.44
N PRO A 83 -11.90 21.53 -4.33
CA PRO A 83 -11.43 20.16 -4.26
C PRO A 83 -9.91 20.01 -4.38
N ALA A 84 -9.24 20.91 -5.12
CA ALA A 84 -7.80 20.86 -5.30
C ALA A 84 -7.07 21.22 -4.00
N GLY A 85 -7.52 22.27 -3.31
CA GLY A 85 -6.99 22.64 -2.00
C GLY A 85 -7.15 21.52 -0.96
N LEU A 86 -8.32 20.87 -0.94
CA LEU A 86 -8.54 19.70 -0.07
C LEU A 86 -7.59 18.55 -0.42
N ALA A 87 -7.41 18.26 -1.71
CA ALA A 87 -6.53 17.17 -2.15
C ALA A 87 -5.07 17.42 -1.71
N ASP A 88 -4.57 18.63 -1.90
CA ASP A 88 -3.20 19.00 -1.54
C ASP A 88 -2.98 18.94 -0.03
N PHE A 89 -3.89 19.53 0.77
CA PHE A 89 -3.81 19.45 2.23
C PHE A 89 -3.87 18.01 2.73
N TYR A 90 -4.79 17.22 2.17
CA TYR A 90 -4.92 15.80 2.52
C TYR A 90 -3.65 15.01 2.18
N GLY A 91 -3.01 15.28 1.05
CA GLY A 91 -1.75 14.63 0.67
C GLY A 91 -0.66 14.85 1.71
N VAL A 92 -0.49 16.11 2.15
CA VAL A 92 0.46 16.48 3.21
C VAL A 92 0.06 15.81 4.54
N SER A 93 -1.21 15.92 4.92
CA SER A 93 -1.73 15.33 6.16
C SER A 93 -1.55 13.82 6.17
N LEU A 94 -1.83 13.13 5.06
CA LEU A 94 -1.68 11.69 4.94
C LEU A 94 -0.23 11.22 5.09
N GLY A 95 0.74 12.01 4.64
CA GLY A 95 2.17 11.75 4.84
C GLY A 95 2.60 11.83 6.30
N THR A 96 1.90 12.62 7.10
CA THR A 96 2.25 12.90 8.52
C THR A 96 1.49 12.03 9.52
N HIS A 97 0.43 11.34 9.12
CA HIS A 97 -0.41 10.51 10.00
C HIS A 97 -0.23 9.01 9.75
N GLY A 98 -0.62 8.24 10.77
CA GLY A 98 -0.59 6.78 10.75
C GLY A 98 0.74 6.20 11.22
N ASP A 99 0.65 5.00 11.77
CA ASP A 99 1.78 4.25 12.31
C ASP A 99 1.82 2.84 11.69
N LEU A 100 2.94 2.16 11.88
CA LEU A 100 3.06 0.75 11.51
C LEU A 100 2.11 -0.10 12.36
N TYR A 101 1.58 -1.15 11.78
CA TYR A 101 0.91 -2.18 12.58
C TYR A 101 1.82 -2.70 13.69
N PRO A 102 1.24 -3.05 14.87
CA PRO A 102 2.00 -3.71 15.93
C PRO A 102 2.76 -4.94 15.40
N GLY A 103 4.05 -4.97 15.65
CA GLY A 103 4.93 -6.07 15.20
C GLY A 103 5.57 -5.89 13.81
N ALA A 104 5.15 -4.95 12.99
CA ALA A 104 5.74 -4.75 11.66
C ALA A 104 7.24 -4.44 11.73
N ARG A 105 7.65 -3.52 12.60
CA ARG A 105 9.06 -3.19 12.78
C ARG A 105 9.88 -4.40 13.27
N ASN A 106 9.36 -5.16 14.23
CA ASN A 106 10.02 -6.38 14.72
C ASN A 106 10.17 -7.42 13.60
N LEU A 107 9.17 -7.57 12.73
CA LEU A 107 9.27 -8.45 11.56
C LEU A 107 10.41 -7.99 10.63
N LEU A 108 10.48 -6.71 10.30
CA LEU A 108 11.52 -6.16 9.41
C LEU A 108 12.92 -6.33 10.02
N ASP A 109 13.09 -6.04 11.32
CA ASP A 109 14.35 -6.24 12.04
C ASP A 109 14.81 -7.72 11.94
N ARG A 110 13.91 -8.65 12.24
CA ARG A 110 14.20 -10.09 12.19
C ARG A 110 14.52 -10.59 10.77
N LEU A 111 13.83 -10.08 9.75
CA LEU A 111 14.14 -10.45 8.37
C LEU A 111 15.49 -9.89 7.93
N ALA A 112 15.83 -8.66 8.32
CA ALA A 112 17.15 -8.08 8.06
C ALA A 112 18.27 -8.92 8.67
N GLU A 113 18.09 -9.44 9.89
CA GLU A 113 19.06 -10.33 10.55
C GLU A 113 19.29 -11.65 9.79
N THR A 114 18.33 -12.11 8.99
CA THR A 114 18.48 -13.31 8.14
C THR A 114 19.34 -13.07 6.90
N GLY A 115 19.58 -11.81 6.54
CA GLY A 115 20.22 -11.44 5.28
C GLY A 115 19.28 -11.47 4.06
N ALA A 116 17.94 -11.49 4.28
CA ALA A 116 16.97 -11.38 3.20
C ALA A 116 17.10 -10.02 2.49
N THR A 117 17.08 -10.01 1.17
CA THR A 117 16.99 -8.79 0.37
C THR A 117 15.54 -8.35 0.31
N MET A 118 15.24 -7.18 0.86
CA MET A 118 13.87 -6.67 0.91
C MET A 118 13.69 -5.50 -0.05
N ALA A 119 12.54 -5.46 -0.74
CA ALA A 119 12.07 -4.31 -1.51
C ALA A 119 10.66 -3.92 -1.09
N MET A 120 10.35 -2.62 -1.16
CA MET A 120 8.99 -2.11 -1.02
C MET A 120 8.41 -1.86 -2.41
N VAL A 121 7.20 -2.36 -2.65
CA VAL A 121 6.46 -2.18 -3.92
C VAL A 121 5.06 -1.72 -3.58
N THR A 122 4.80 -0.42 -3.73
CA THR A 122 3.55 0.18 -3.26
C THR A 122 2.83 0.96 -4.36
N ASN A 123 1.49 0.80 -4.42
CA ASN A 123 0.62 1.63 -5.22
C ASN A 123 0.27 2.88 -4.42
N GLY A 124 0.71 4.07 -4.88
CA GLY A 124 0.43 5.30 -4.15
C GLY A 124 1.03 6.53 -4.81
N LEU A 125 0.78 7.68 -4.18
CA LEU A 125 1.35 8.97 -4.56
C LEU A 125 2.77 9.09 -4.03
N SER A 126 3.68 9.61 -4.85
CA SER A 126 5.10 9.73 -4.51
C SER A 126 5.31 10.47 -3.20
N GLU A 127 4.78 11.68 -3.10
CA GLU A 127 4.97 12.58 -1.96
C GLU A 127 4.48 11.94 -0.65
N VAL A 128 3.32 11.26 -0.72
CA VAL A 128 2.71 10.61 0.45
C VAL A 128 3.57 9.44 0.92
N GLN A 129 3.92 8.53 -0.02
CA GLN A 129 4.69 7.34 0.34
C GLN A 129 6.10 7.69 0.80
N ARG A 130 6.77 8.65 0.15
CA ARG A 130 8.11 9.11 0.58
C ARG A 130 8.08 9.72 1.97
N ALA A 131 7.10 10.59 2.27
CA ALA A 131 6.95 11.19 3.60
C ALA A 131 6.73 10.13 4.69
N ARG A 132 5.90 9.10 4.42
CA ARG A 132 5.65 7.98 5.35
C ARG A 132 6.88 7.14 5.57
N ILE A 133 7.58 6.77 4.49
CA ILE A 133 8.79 5.94 4.54
C ILE A 133 9.87 6.66 5.36
N GLU A 134 10.11 7.94 5.10
CA GLU A 134 11.06 8.76 5.84
C GLU A 134 10.67 8.90 7.32
N ARG A 135 9.44 9.32 7.60
CA ARG A 135 8.95 9.53 8.98
C ARG A 135 9.02 8.25 9.84
N LEU A 136 8.75 7.11 9.22
CA LEU A 136 8.75 5.81 9.89
C LEU A 136 10.12 5.11 9.83
N ASP A 137 11.17 5.77 9.31
CA ASP A 137 12.53 5.23 9.19
C ASP A 137 12.53 3.81 8.55
N LEU A 138 11.82 3.69 7.42
CA LEU A 138 11.69 2.41 6.71
C LEU A 138 12.79 2.20 5.66
N ASP A 139 13.37 3.27 5.12
CA ASP A 139 14.41 3.19 4.08
C ASP A 139 15.54 2.22 4.44
N ARG A 140 15.91 2.15 5.71
CA ARG A 140 17.00 1.31 6.20
C ARG A 140 16.80 -0.19 5.97
N TYR A 141 15.56 -0.64 5.74
CA TYR A 141 15.23 -2.05 5.56
C TYR A 141 15.23 -2.48 4.10
N PHE A 142 15.00 -1.54 3.18
CA PHE A 142 14.70 -1.87 1.79
C PHE A 142 15.85 -1.51 0.85
N SER A 143 16.34 -2.49 0.11
CA SER A 143 17.35 -2.29 -0.95
C SER A 143 16.78 -1.54 -2.15
N ALA A 144 15.46 -1.57 -2.34
CA ALA A 144 14.73 -0.81 -3.34
C ALA A 144 13.34 -0.41 -2.82
N VAL A 145 12.88 0.77 -3.21
CA VAL A 145 11.52 1.28 -2.96
C VAL A 145 10.93 1.72 -4.28
N ILE A 146 9.89 1.00 -4.73
CA ILE A 146 9.21 1.24 -6.01
C ILE A 146 7.80 1.75 -5.71
N ILE A 147 7.53 2.98 -6.10
CA ILE A 147 6.24 3.65 -5.92
C ILE A 147 5.59 3.83 -7.29
N SER A 148 4.36 3.35 -7.46
CA SER A 148 3.68 3.30 -8.76
C SER A 148 3.59 4.67 -9.46
N ALA A 149 3.36 5.76 -8.72
CA ALA A 149 3.32 7.10 -9.28
C ALA A 149 4.69 7.60 -9.83
N GLU A 150 5.80 7.09 -9.31
CA GLU A 150 7.14 7.45 -9.77
C GLU A 150 7.53 6.73 -11.06
N VAL A 151 7.08 5.48 -11.18
CA VAL A 151 7.49 4.61 -12.29
C VAL A 151 6.45 4.49 -13.41
N GLY A 152 5.27 5.10 -13.24
CA GLY A 152 4.22 5.13 -14.24
C GLY A 152 3.52 3.79 -14.49
N THR A 153 3.70 2.81 -13.60
CA THR A 153 3.04 1.51 -13.63
C THR A 153 2.70 1.06 -12.21
N ALA A 154 1.62 0.29 -12.05
CA ALA A 154 1.09 -0.12 -10.75
C ALA A 154 0.88 -1.64 -10.69
N LYS A 155 0.89 -2.22 -9.49
CA LYS A 155 0.39 -3.58 -9.25
C LYS A 155 -1.10 -3.64 -9.63
N PRO A 156 -1.59 -4.72 -10.28
CA PRO A 156 -0.92 -6.00 -10.54
C PRO A 156 -0.09 -6.06 -11.82
N GLY A 157 0.16 -4.96 -12.53
CA GLY A 157 0.91 -4.94 -13.77
C GLY A 157 2.32 -5.52 -13.62
N GLY A 158 2.75 -6.40 -14.55
CA GLY A 158 4.06 -7.05 -14.48
C GLY A 158 5.25 -6.07 -14.52
N ALA A 159 5.10 -4.93 -15.20
CA ALA A 159 6.17 -3.96 -15.36
C ALA A 159 6.70 -3.37 -14.04
N ILE A 160 5.85 -3.24 -13.00
CA ILE A 160 6.33 -2.75 -11.70
C ILE A 160 7.23 -3.79 -11.01
N PHE A 161 6.96 -5.08 -11.22
CA PHE A 161 7.81 -6.15 -10.73
C PHE A 161 9.12 -6.22 -11.51
N ASP A 162 9.11 -6.06 -12.85
CA ASP A 162 10.33 -5.98 -13.66
C ASP A 162 11.27 -4.88 -13.11
N LEU A 163 10.73 -3.67 -12.91
CA LEU A 163 11.49 -2.55 -12.34
C LEU A 163 12.00 -2.84 -10.92
N THR A 164 11.23 -3.59 -10.13
CA THR A 164 11.67 -3.99 -8.79
C THR A 164 12.83 -4.97 -8.86
N PHE A 165 12.73 -5.98 -9.70
CA PHE A 165 13.81 -6.97 -9.88
C PHE A 165 15.06 -6.33 -10.47
N ASP A 166 14.92 -5.42 -11.43
CA ASP A 166 16.06 -4.67 -12.00
C ASP A 166 16.76 -3.84 -10.92
N ALA A 167 16.00 -3.12 -10.07
CA ALA A 167 16.54 -2.33 -8.96
C ALA A 167 17.27 -3.19 -7.91
N LEU A 168 16.87 -4.45 -7.76
CA LEU A 168 17.51 -5.43 -6.86
C LEU A 168 18.72 -6.15 -7.51
N GLY A 169 19.06 -5.83 -8.77
CA GLY A 169 20.18 -6.47 -9.48
C GLY A 169 19.86 -7.81 -10.12
N GLY A 170 18.58 -8.10 -10.39
CA GLY A 170 18.11 -9.27 -11.11
C GLY A 170 18.16 -10.58 -10.32
N PRO A 171 17.67 -10.65 -9.08
CA PRO A 171 17.62 -11.93 -8.36
C PRO A 171 16.69 -12.92 -9.05
N ASP A 172 16.87 -14.23 -8.78
CA ASP A 172 16.01 -15.28 -9.33
C ASP A 172 14.58 -15.12 -8.79
N PRO A 173 13.58 -14.90 -9.65
CA PRO A 173 12.17 -14.81 -9.23
C PRO A 173 11.67 -16.04 -8.48
N ALA A 174 12.21 -17.25 -8.75
CA ALA A 174 11.82 -18.46 -8.03
C ALA A 174 12.15 -18.42 -6.53
N GLY A 175 13.10 -17.55 -6.12
CA GLY A 175 13.44 -17.30 -4.72
C GLY A 175 12.75 -16.08 -4.12
N ALA A 176 11.72 -15.53 -4.78
CA ALA A 176 11.06 -14.32 -4.34
C ALA A 176 9.62 -14.58 -3.82
N VAL A 177 9.18 -13.73 -2.88
CA VAL A 177 7.81 -13.71 -2.38
C VAL A 177 7.27 -12.29 -2.31
N MET A 178 6.05 -12.05 -2.84
CA MET A 178 5.28 -10.83 -2.63
C MET A 178 4.40 -10.98 -1.39
N ILE A 179 4.53 -10.06 -0.45
CA ILE A 179 3.76 -9.99 0.78
C ILE A 179 2.87 -8.77 0.74
N GLY A 180 1.56 -8.96 0.85
CA GLY A 180 0.59 -7.89 0.82
C GLY A 180 -0.79 -8.34 1.30
N ASP A 181 -1.69 -7.37 1.54
CA ASP A 181 -3.06 -7.61 1.99
C ASP A 181 -4.07 -7.65 0.84
N ASN A 182 -3.71 -7.05 -0.29
CA ASN A 182 -4.63 -6.81 -1.40
C ASN A 182 -4.57 -7.96 -2.43
N LEU A 183 -5.68 -8.72 -2.52
CA LEU A 183 -5.78 -9.84 -3.47
C LEU A 183 -5.63 -9.42 -4.94
N PRO A 184 -6.33 -8.36 -5.44
CA PRO A 184 -6.21 -7.91 -6.82
C PRO A 184 -4.82 -7.39 -7.21
N SER A 185 -4.15 -6.65 -6.34
CA SER A 185 -2.88 -6.01 -6.68
C SER A 185 -1.67 -6.86 -6.32
N ASP A 186 -1.57 -7.32 -5.07
CA ASP A 186 -0.38 -7.99 -4.57
C ASP A 186 -0.35 -9.46 -4.94
N ILE A 187 -1.44 -10.15 -4.60
CA ILE A 187 -1.51 -11.61 -4.74
C ILE A 187 -1.66 -11.98 -6.21
N LYS A 188 -2.64 -11.38 -6.89
CA LYS A 188 -2.79 -11.59 -8.33
C LYS A 188 -1.55 -11.16 -9.11
N GLY A 189 -1.00 -9.98 -8.77
CA GLY A 189 0.21 -9.47 -9.41
C GLY A 189 1.40 -10.42 -9.24
N GLY A 190 1.66 -10.91 -8.04
CA GLY A 190 2.72 -11.88 -7.77
C GLY A 190 2.51 -13.22 -8.48
N ILE A 191 1.28 -13.75 -8.48
CA ILE A 191 0.92 -14.98 -9.21
C ILE A 191 1.15 -14.80 -10.72
N ASP A 192 0.62 -13.73 -11.32
CA ASP A 192 0.75 -13.45 -12.74
C ASP A 192 2.21 -13.23 -13.16
N TYR A 193 3.02 -12.67 -12.28
CA TYR A 193 4.45 -12.48 -12.48
C TYR A 193 5.26 -13.77 -12.30
N GLY A 194 4.71 -14.77 -11.63
CA GLY A 194 5.35 -16.07 -11.42
C GLY A 194 6.23 -16.18 -10.17
N ILE A 195 6.01 -15.32 -9.18
CA ILE A 195 6.65 -15.38 -7.86
C ILE A 195 5.70 -15.95 -6.80
N ALA A 196 6.26 -16.44 -5.69
CA ALA A 196 5.44 -16.84 -4.56
C ALA A 196 4.70 -15.65 -3.96
N THR A 197 3.57 -15.92 -3.29
CA THR A 197 2.75 -14.88 -2.66
C THR A 197 2.41 -15.26 -1.22
N CYS A 198 2.40 -14.27 -0.34
CA CYS A 198 1.98 -14.39 1.05
C CYS A 198 0.89 -13.35 1.33
N TRP A 199 -0.34 -13.83 1.41
CA TRP A 199 -1.47 -12.98 1.71
C TRP A 199 -1.57 -12.69 3.20
N TYR A 200 -1.37 -11.42 3.59
CA TYR A 200 -1.64 -10.94 4.94
C TYR A 200 -3.14 -10.70 5.09
N ASN A 201 -3.80 -11.54 5.87
CA ASN A 201 -5.26 -11.59 5.98
C ASN A 201 -5.72 -11.61 7.44
N PRO A 202 -5.50 -10.52 8.20
CA PRO A 202 -5.87 -10.47 9.63
C PRO A 202 -7.38 -10.61 9.88
N HIS A 203 -8.18 -10.33 8.86
CA HIS A 203 -9.65 -10.38 8.93
C HIS A 203 -10.25 -11.70 8.46
N ARG A 204 -9.43 -12.71 8.10
CA ARG A 204 -9.90 -14.03 7.64
C ARG A 204 -10.90 -13.98 6.48
N LYS A 205 -10.69 -13.04 5.57
CA LYS A 205 -11.53 -12.93 4.35
C LYS A 205 -11.34 -14.20 3.50
N ALA A 206 -12.41 -14.62 2.81
CA ALA A 206 -12.29 -15.72 1.85
C ALA A 206 -11.62 -15.21 0.57
N ALA A 207 -10.63 -15.95 0.06
CA ALA A 207 -10.09 -15.71 -1.26
C ALA A 207 -11.07 -16.24 -2.34
N PRO A 208 -11.20 -15.55 -3.48
CA PRO A 208 -11.89 -16.10 -4.63
C PRO A 208 -11.22 -17.42 -5.08
N PRO A 209 -11.98 -18.41 -5.57
CA PRO A 209 -11.42 -19.74 -5.93
C PRO A 209 -10.30 -19.69 -6.96
N GLU A 210 -10.30 -18.68 -7.83
CA GLU A 210 -9.30 -18.46 -8.87
C GLU A 210 -7.98 -17.83 -8.36
N LEU A 211 -7.97 -17.28 -7.14
CA LEU A 211 -6.77 -16.73 -6.52
C LEU A 211 -6.32 -17.62 -5.35
N THR A 212 -5.24 -18.36 -5.58
CA THR A 212 -4.67 -19.24 -4.58
C THR A 212 -3.29 -18.70 -4.15
N PRO A 213 -3.21 -17.93 -3.06
CA PRO A 213 -1.92 -17.49 -2.52
C PRO A 213 -1.04 -18.69 -2.15
N SER A 214 0.29 -18.60 -2.32
CA SER A 214 1.22 -19.64 -1.88
C SER A 214 1.18 -19.82 -0.36
N HIS A 215 0.95 -18.72 0.36
CA HIS A 215 0.80 -18.65 1.80
C HIS A 215 -0.31 -17.67 2.18
N THR A 216 -0.99 -17.93 3.30
CA THR A 216 -1.91 -16.99 3.95
C THR A 216 -1.56 -16.92 5.42
N VAL A 217 -1.42 -15.70 5.94
CA VAL A 217 -1.10 -15.45 7.34
C VAL A 217 -2.08 -14.42 7.92
N GLU A 218 -2.42 -14.57 9.19
CA GLU A 218 -3.31 -13.65 9.91
C GLU A 218 -2.53 -12.67 10.79
N ASP A 219 -1.23 -12.93 10.96
CA ASP A 219 -0.34 -12.24 11.89
C ASP A 219 0.99 -11.95 11.19
N LEU A 220 1.49 -10.73 11.34
CA LEU A 220 2.78 -10.31 10.77
C LEU A 220 3.95 -11.18 11.26
N ALA A 221 3.92 -11.63 12.51
CA ALA A 221 4.99 -12.46 13.05
C ALA A 221 5.14 -13.82 12.33
N ALA A 222 4.03 -14.35 11.75
CA ALA A 222 4.05 -15.59 10.98
C ALA A 222 4.80 -15.45 9.64
N ILE A 223 4.92 -14.25 9.10
CA ILE A 223 5.63 -13.98 7.84
C ILE A 223 7.11 -14.41 7.95
N HIS A 224 7.73 -14.21 9.09
CA HIS A 224 9.12 -14.63 9.30
C HIS A 224 9.32 -16.13 9.01
N ALA A 225 8.42 -16.98 9.52
CA ALA A 225 8.49 -18.42 9.28
C ALA A 225 8.23 -18.78 7.80
N VAL A 226 7.36 -18.03 7.11
CA VAL A 226 7.15 -18.20 5.67
C VAL A 226 8.43 -17.93 4.89
N VAL A 227 9.16 -16.87 5.23
CA VAL A 227 10.39 -16.45 4.53
C VAL A 227 11.56 -17.38 4.83
N THR A 228 11.69 -17.81 6.07
CA THR A 228 12.87 -18.61 6.49
C THR A 228 12.73 -20.11 6.19
N GLY A 229 11.51 -20.66 6.15
CA GLY A 229 11.19 -22.05 5.85
C GLY A 229 11.09 -22.88 7.09
#